data_65fa62dd204d2862bab817481913df30
#
_entry.id   65fa62dd204d2862bab817481913df30
#
_cell.length_a   1.000
_cell.length_b   1.000
_cell.length_c   1.000
_cell.angle_alpha   90.00
_cell.angle_beta   90.00
_cell.angle_gamma   90.00
#
_symmetry.space_group_name_H-M   'P 1'
#
loop_
_entity.id
_entity.type
_entity.pdbx_description
1 polymer ?
#
loop_
_entity_poly.entity_id
_entity_poly.type
_entity_poly.pdbx_seq_one_letter_code
_entity_poly.pdbx_strand_id
1 'polypeptide(L)'
;MLTQQLPRSGFVRRLVHVPDTSSTQDMVRAAAVNGEPAGLVVIADHQHAGRGQFGRSWRDIPGQTLLCSFLLRPTPADTPAILLHFAQTLCGVIGEAIPDYCVHLKHPNDVVIDTPTGTKKLAGVIAEGAVQPGGQQWMSVGFGVNIGAAPQGIVDGVDLSTASTAINDWSCVPQTRTALLLAVFEAYQPIQYRSQNTTR
;
A
#
# COMPACT_ATOMS: atom_id res chain seq x y z
N MET A 1 -14.66 13.46 3.74
CA MET A 1 -14.76 12.46 4.85
C MET A 1 -14.61 11.07 4.27
N LEU A 2 -13.45 10.44 4.46
CA LEU A 2 -13.08 9.11 3.91
C LEU A 2 -13.83 7.94 4.58
N THR A 3 -14.55 8.16 5.64
CA THR A 3 -15.09 7.11 6.53
C THR A 3 -16.48 6.57 6.17
N GLN A 4 -17.13 7.07 5.12
CA GLN A 4 -18.55 6.71 4.85
C GLN A 4 -18.76 5.68 3.73
N GLN A 5 -17.73 5.24 3.02
CA GLN A 5 -17.88 4.19 2.02
C GLN A 5 -16.78 3.15 2.18
N LEU A 6 -17.08 2.07 2.88
CA LEU A 6 -16.22 0.88 2.84
C LEU A 6 -16.23 0.29 1.43
N PRO A 7 -15.07 -0.15 0.91
CA PRO A 7 -15.02 -0.90 -0.35
C PRO A 7 -15.97 -2.10 -0.30
N ARG A 8 -16.64 -2.40 -1.41
CA ARG A 8 -17.57 -3.55 -1.50
C ARG A 8 -16.87 -4.92 -1.50
N SER A 9 -15.55 -4.95 -1.39
CA SER A 9 -14.70 -6.15 -1.52
C SER A 9 -14.86 -7.15 -0.40
N GLY A 10 -15.75 -7.19 0.45
CA GLY A 10 -15.93 -8.20 1.52
C GLY A 10 -14.68 -8.43 2.42
N PHE A 11 -13.50 -7.98 1.99
CA PHE A 11 -12.26 -8.06 2.74
C PHE A 11 -12.16 -6.99 3.82
N VAL A 12 -12.51 -5.74 3.50
CA VAL A 12 -12.38 -4.61 4.44
C VAL A 12 -13.50 -4.67 5.46
N ARG A 13 -13.13 -4.98 6.71
CA ARG A 13 -14.08 -5.05 7.84
C ARG A 13 -14.13 -3.76 8.65
N ARG A 14 -13.00 -3.09 8.74
CA ARG A 14 -12.85 -1.88 9.54
C ARG A 14 -11.88 -0.92 8.87
N LEU A 15 -12.29 0.33 8.71
CA LEU A 15 -11.46 1.40 8.20
C LEU A 15 -11.22 2.42 9.31
N VAL A 16 -9.94 2.73 9.56
CA VAL A 16 -9.49 3.77 10.49
C VAL A 16 -8.77 4.84 9.70
N HIS A 17 -9.23 6.08 9.82
CA HIS A 17 -8.57 7.24 9.24
C HIS A 17 -8.02 8.12 10.36
N VAL A 18 -6.76 8.49 10.26
CA VAL A 18 -6.10 9.43 11.18
C VAL A 18 -5.47 10.57 10.40
N PRO A 19 -5.51 11.81 10.92
CA PRO A 19 -4.84 12.93 10.25
C PRO A 19 -3.33 12.76 10.27
N ASP A 20 -2.78 12.12 11.32
CA ASP A 20 -1.36 12.08 11.57
C ASP A 20 -0.93 10.87 12.40
N THR A 21 0.20 10.26 12.06
CA THR A 21 0.77 9.12 12.79
C THR A 21 2.27 8.97 12.52
N SER A 22 2.97 8.18 13.35
CA SER A 22 4.33 7.74 13.03
C SER A 22 4.35 6.93 11.73
N SER A 23 3.51 5.90 11.66
CA SER A 23 3.34 5.04 10.49
C SER A 23 2.03 4.24 10.60
N THR A 24 1.30 4.11 9.50
CA THR A 24 0.12 3.23 9.41
C THR A 24 0.48 1.77 9.68
N GLN A 25 1.70 1.34 9.34
CA GLN A 25 2.24 0.01 9.66
C GLN A 25 2.33 -0.23 11.17
N ASP A 26 2.76 0.77 11.96
CA ASP A 26 2.84 0.64 13.42
C ASP A 26 1.46 0.47 14.05
N MET A 27 0.47 1.17 13.54
CA MET A 27 -0.91 1.05 14.00
C MET A 27 -1.48 -0.34 13.69
N VAL A 28 -1.29 -0.85 12.48
CA VAL A 28 -1.72 -2.19 12.09
C VAL A 28 -0.99 -3.25 12.91
N ARG A 29 0.32 -3.11 13.12
CA ARG A 29 1.11 -4.02 13.96
C ARG A 29 0.59 -4.05 15.40
N ALA A 30 0.36 -2.89 16.00
CA ALA A 30 -0.19 -2.82 17.36
C ALA A 30 -1.57 -3.48 17.47
N ALA A 31 -2.45 -3.24 16.50
CA ALA A 31 -3.75 -3.90 16.43
C ALA A 31 -3.61 -5.43 16.25
N ALA A 32 -2.69 -5.88 15.40
CA ALA A 32 -2.43 -7.30 15.16
C ALA A 32 -1.97 -8.03 16.42
N VAL A 33 -1.06 -7.41 17.19
CA VAL A 33 -0.56 -7.96 18.48
C VAL A 33 -1.69 -8.05 19.51
N ASN A 34 -2.65 -7.12 19.48
CA ASN A 34 -3.82 -7.11 20.35
C ASN A 34 -4.98 -8.00 19.84
N GLY A 35 -4.75 -8.85 18.84
CA GLY A 35 -5.74 -9.83 18.38
C GLY A 35 -6.76 -9.31 17.37
N GLU A 36 -6.60 -8.11 16.82
CA GLU A 36 -7.49 -7.59 15.75
C GLU A 36 -7.56 -8.60 14.59
N PRO A 37 -8.76 -8.95 14.08
CA PRO A 37 -8.89 -9.86 12.96
C PRO A 37 -8.41 -9.25 11.65
N ALA A 38 -8.20 -10.10 10.62
CA ALA A 38 -7.92 -9.63 9.26
C ALA A 38 -9.01 -8.68 8.74
N GLY A 39 -8.62 -7.75 7.86
CA GLY A 39 -9.54 -6.78 7.26
C GLY A 39 -9.59 -5.42 7.97
N LEU A 40 -8.73 -5.16 8.96
CA LEU A 40 -8.43 -3.80 9.40
C LEU A 40 -7.65 -3.08 8.32
N VAL A 41 -8.09 -1.87 7.96
CA VAL A 41 -7.40 -0.93 7.07
C VAL A 41 -7.17 0.36 7.84
N VAL A 42 -5.95 0.86 7.83
CA VAL A 42 -5.54 2.14 8.43
C VAL A 42 -5.02 3.05 7.33
N ILE A 43 -5.56 4.27 7.26
CA ILE A 43 -5.10 5.34 6.38
C ILE A 43 -4.70 6.57 7.18
N ALA A 44 -3.70 7.29 6.70
CA ALA A 44 -3.26 8.55 7.30
C ALA A 44 -3.18 9.67 6.26
N ASP A 45 -3.34 10.93 6.72
CA ASP A 45 -3.08 12.08 5.85
C ASP A 45 -1.60 12.43 5.82
N HIS A 46 -0.86 12.10 6.90
CA HIS A 46 0.58 12.29 7.03
C HIS A 46 1.24 11.23 7.91
N GLN A 47 2.51 10.88 7.59
CA GLN A 47 3.37 10.00 8.40
C GLN A 47 4.70 10.68 8.75
N HIS A 48 5.01 10.83 10.04
CA HIS A 48 6.31 11.42 10.47
C HIS A 48 7.49 10.48 10.27
N ALA A 49 7.25 9.16 10.31
CA ALA A 49 8.27 8.12 10.23
C ALA A 49 7.85 7.02 9.24
N GLY A 50 7.40 7.44 8.05
CA GLY A 50 7.06 6.52 6.96
C GLY A 50 8.25 5.64 6.58
N ARG A 51 7.99 4.35 6.36
CA ARG A 51 9.03 3.34 6.08
C ARG A 51 8.85 2.75 4.69
N GLY A 52 9.99 2.53 4.03
CA GLY A 52 10.15 1.69 2.85
C GLY A 52 10.85 0.37 3.21
N GLN A 53 11.18 -0.43 2.21
CA GLN A 53 11.96 -1.66 2.41
C GLN A 53 13.41 -1.35 2.83
N PHE A 54 14.02 -2.30 3.56
CA PHE A 54 15.43 -2.24 3.97
C PHE A 54 15.80 -0.99 4.79
N GLY A 55 14.85 -0.51 5.63
CA GLY A 55 15.10 0.64 6.50
C GLY A 55 15.09 2.00 5.80
N ARG A 56 14.72 2.06 4.54
CA ARG A 56 14.57 3.33 3.81
C ARG A 56 13.38 4.13 4.33
N SER A 57 13.46 5.44 4.20
CA SER A 57 12.37 6.35 4.53
C SER A 57 11.35 6.43 3.38
N TRP A 58 10.08 6.52 3.73
CA TRP A 58 9.02 6.95 2.83
C TRP A 58 8.64 8.39 3.15
N ARG A 59 8.77 9.28 2.19
CA ARG A 59 8.31 10.66 2.30
C ARG A 59 6.96 10.82 1.63
N ASP A 60 6.10 11.60 2.25
CA ASP A 60 4.79 11.95 1.72
C ASP A 60 4.58 13.47 1.67
N ILE A 61 3.61 13.89 0.90
CA ILE A 61 3.06 15.24 0.93
C ILE A 61 1.67 15.13 1.57
N PRO A 62 1.44 15.78 2.74
CA PRO A 62 0.18 15.68 3.46
C PRO A 62 -1.02 15.95 2.55
N GLY A 63 -2.00 15.05 2.56
CA GLY A 63 -3.19 15.15 1.75
C GLY A 63 -3.03 14.85 0.25
N GLN A 64 -1.81 14.76 -0.27
CA GLN A 64 -1.51 14.48 -1.68
C GLN A 64 -1.07 13.03 -1.93
N THR A 65 -0.67 12.33 -0.87
CA THR A 65 -0.23 10.93 -0.91
C THR A 65 -1.29 10.04 -0.27
N LEU A 66 -1.61 8.90 -0.88
CA LEU A 66 -2.38 7.84 -0.23
C LEU A 66 -1.41 7.00 0.61
N LEU A 67 -1.58 7.04 1.92
CA LEU A 67 -0.83 6.28 2.90
C LEU A 67 -1.76 5.27 3.54
N CYS A 68 -1.52 4.00 3.31
CA CYS A 68 -2.41 2.95 3.76
C CYS A 68 -1.65 1.70 4.22
N SER A 69 -2.17 1.05 5.25
CA SER A 69 -1.76 -0.28 5.67
C SER A 69 -2.98 -1.13 6.02
N PHE A 70 -2.92 -2.44 5.77
CA PHE A 70 -4.00 -3.34 6.12
C PHE A 70 -3.48 -4.64 6.72
N LEU A 71 -4.34 -5.28 7.53
CA LEU A 71 -4.03 -6.48 8.29
C LEU A 71 -4.52 -7.75 7.59
N LEU A 72 -3.61 -8.71 7.48
CA LEU A 72 -3.87 -10.08 7.05
C LEU A 72 -3.51 -11.07 8.17
N ARG A 73 -4.06 -12.30 8.07
CA ARG A 73 -3.73 -13.46 8.93
C ARG A 73 -3.33 -14.66 8.05
N PRO A 74 -2.21 -14.56 7.31
CA PRO A 74 -1.75 -15.61 6.40
C PRO A 74 -0.96 -16.68 7.14
N THR A 75 -0.54 -17.72 6.41
CA THR A 75 0.54 -18.60 6.84
C THR A 75 1.91 -17.97 6.56
N PRO A 76 3.02 -18.35 7.25
CA PRO A 76 4.34 -17.74 7.05
C PRO A 76 4.88 -17.90 5.63
N ALA A 77 4.56 -19.03 4.99
CA ALA A 77 5.04 -19.37 3.64
C ALA A 77 4.53 -18.39 2.56
N ASP A 78 3.47 -17.64 2.86
CA ASP A 78 2.72 -16.88 1.86
C ASP A 78 3.18 -15.43 1.67
N THR A 79 4.03 -14.93 2.59
CA THR A 79 4.40 -13.50 2.65
C THR A 79 4.96 -12.95 1.32
N PRO A 80 5.92 -13.58 0.62
CA PRO A 80 6.43 -13.06 -0.65
C PRO A 80 5.37 -13.03 -1.76
N ALA A 81 4.52 -14.06 -1.83
CA ALA A 81 3.46 -14.16 -2.82
C ALA A 81 2.37 -13.11 -2.60
N ILE A 82 2.01 -12.83 -1.35
CA ILE A 82 1.03 -11.80 -0.98
C ILE A 82 1.54 -10.41 -1.37
N LEU A 83 2.81 -10.10 -1.04
CA LEU A 83 3.42 -8.83 -1.41
C LEU A 83 3.39 -8.60 -2.92
N LEU A 84 3.84 -9.60 -3.68
CA LEU A 84 3.88 -9.52 -5.14
C LEU A 84 2.48 -9.38 -5.74
N HIS A 85 1.53 -10.20 -5.28
CA HIS A 85 0.13 -10.15 -5.73
C HIS A 85 -0.50 -8.78 -5.48
N PHE A 86 -0.30 -8.21 -4.28
CA PHE A 86 -0.82 -6.88 -3.98
C PHE A 86 -0.13 -5.80 -4.82
N ALA A 87 1.19 -5.87 -5.00
CA ALA A 87 1.92 -4.92 -5.84
C ALA A 87 1.47 -4.96 -7.30
N GLN A 88 1.17 -6.15 -7.84
CA GLN A 88 0.59 -6.33 -9.19
C GLN A 88 -0.82 -5.73 -9.28
N THR A 89 -1.66 -5.97 -8.28
CA THR A 89 -3.00 -5.37 -8.22
C THR A 89 -2.92 -3.84 -8.21
N LEU A 90 -2.06 -3.27 -7.34
CA LEU A 90 -1.85 -1.82 -7.28
C LEU A 90 -1.33 -1.25 -8.61
N CYS A 91 -0.39 -1.95 -9.26
CA CYS A 91 0.13 -1.58 -10.56
C CYS A 91 -0.97 -1.56 -11.64
N GLY A 92 -1.84 -2.55 -11.67
CA GLY A 92 -2.98 -2.60 -12.59
C GLY A 92 -3.94 -1.42 -12.38
N VAL A 93 -4.33 -1.16 -11.14
CA VAL A 93 -5.24 -0.04 -10.80
C VAL A 93 -4.64 1.31 -11.16
N ILE A 94 -3.34 1.52 -10.92
CA ILE A 94 -2.66 2.77 -11.33
C ILE A 94 -2.58 2.86 -12.85
N GLY A 95 -2.31 1.75 -13.56
CA GLY A 95 -2.29 1.72 -15.02
C GLY A 95 -3.64 2.10 -15.65
N GLU A 96 -4.75 1.66 -15.05
CA GLU A 96 -6.10 2.07 -15.48
C GLU A 96 -6.36 3.57 -15.29
N ALA A 97 -5.74 4.19 -14.27
CA ALA A 97 -5.88 5.63 -14.02
C ALA A 97 -5.09 6.51 -15.00
N ILE A 98 -4.05 5.96 -15.65
CA ILE A 98 -3.18 6.66 -16.62
C ILE A 98 -2.90 5.78 -17.86
N PRO A 99 -3.95 5.43 -18.64
CA PRO A 99 -3.88 4.40 -19.69
C PRO A 99 -2.96 4.75 -20.87
N ASP A 100 -2.64 6.03 -21.06
CA ASP A 100 -1.79 6.49 -22.14
C ASP A 100 -0.29 6.30 -21.88
N TYR A 101 0.08 5.77 -20.70
CA TYR A 101 1.46 5.63 -20.26
C TYR A 101 1.79 4.20 -19.85
N CYS A 102 3.07 3.84 -19.99
CA CYS A 102 3.58 2.54 -19.56
C CYS A 102 3.82 2.53 -18.04
N VAL A 103 2.87 1.99 -17.29
CA VAL A 103 3.00 1.72 -15.86
C VAL A 103 3.36 0.26 -15.67
N HIS A 104 4.40 -0.01 -14.91
CA HIS A 104 4.84 -1.38 -14.66
C HIS A 104 5.39 -1.57 -13.25
N LEU A 105 5.49 -2.84 -12.85
CA LEU A 105 6.06 -3.23 -11.57
C LEU A 105 7.58 -3.37 -11.70
N LYS A 106 8.32 -2.48 -11.03
CA LYS A 106 9.75 -2.67 -10.75
C LYS A 106 9.86 -3.59 -9.53
N HIS A 107 10.15 -4.86 -9.83
CA HIS A 107 10.16 -5.90 -8.81
C HIS A 107 11.06 -5.58 -7.61
N PRO A 108 10.63 -6.03 -6.40
CA PRO A 108 9.37 -6.76 -6.16
C PRO A 108 8.17 -5.87 -5.77
N ASN A 109 8.34 -4.57 -5.59
CA ASN A 109 7.41 -3.77 -4.78
C ASN A 109 7.20 -2.32 -5.21
N ASP A 110 7.88 -1.84 -6.25
CA ASP A 110 7.76 -0.45 -6.70
C ASP A 110 6.90 -0.37 -7.98
N VAL A 111 5.85 0.44 -7.97
CA VAL A 111 5.09 0.78 -9.17
C VAL A 111 5.73 2.03 -9.80
N VAL A 112 6.11 1.90 -11.06
CA VAL A 112 6.85 2.93 -11.79
C VAL A 112 6.19 3.23 -13.12
N ILE A 113 6.51 4.39 -13.67
CA ILE A 113 6.07 4.87 -14.98
C ILE A 113 7.30 5.22 -15.83
N ASP A 114 7.28 4.85 -17.10
CA ASP A 114 8.27 5.31 -18.05
C ASP A 114 7.89 6.68 -18.60
N THR A 115 8.82 7.63 -18.48
CA THR A 115 8.66 9.01 -18.92
C THR A 115 9.76 9.38 -19.91
N PRO A 116 9.63 10.48 -20.67
CA PRO A 116 10.69 10.94 -21.57
C PRO A 116 12.03 11.23 -20.87
N THR A 117 12.00 11.47 -19.55
CA THR A 117 13.20 11.76 -18.74
C THR A 117 13.68 10.56 -17.92
N GLY A 118 13.12 9.37 -18.15
CA GLY A 118 13.47 8.13 -17.46
C GLY A 118 12.32 7.56 -16.63
N THR A 119 12.57 6.43 -16.00
CA THR A 119 11.58 5.73 -15.16
C THR A 119 11.44 6.41 -13.81
N LYS A 120 10.20 6.73 -13.39
CA LYS A 120 9.88 7.41 -12.12
C LYS A 120 8.93 6.60 -11.27
N LYS A 121 9.09 6.69 -9.95
CA LYS A 121 8.28 5.95 -8.97
C LYS A 121 6.96 6.68 -8.68
N LEU A 122 5.85 5.96 -8.82
CA LEU A 122 4.49 6.37 -8.46
C LEU A 122 4.09 5.85 -7.08
N ALA A 123 4.45 4.59 -6.79
CA ALA A 123 4.04 3.92 -5.55
C ALA A 123 5.07 2.91 -5.05
N GLY A 124 4.96 2.55 -3.79
CA GLY A 124 5.72 1.48 -3.19
C GLY A 124 4.89 0.66 -2.21
N VAL A 125 5.19 -0.63 -2.12
CA VAL A 125 4.53 -1.58 -1.23
C VAL A 125 5.56 -2.20 -0.28
N ILE A 126 5.20 -2.35 0.99
CA ILE A 126 5.99 -3.08 1.99
C ILE A 126 5.12 -4.09 2.70
N ALA A 127 5.73 -5.13 3.23
CA ALA A 127 5.06 -6.10 4.08
C ALA A 127 5.91 -6.40 5.30
N GLU A 128 5.28 -6.45 6.47
CA GLU A 128 5.86 -6.83 7.74
C GLU A 128 4.97 -7.90 8.36
N GLY A 129 5.56 -8.88 9.01
CA GLY A 129 4.79 -9.93 9.67
C GLY A 129 5.57 -10.64 10.76
N ALA A 130 4.85 -11.30 11.65
CA ALA A 130 5.43 -12.13 12.69
C ALA A 130 4.50 -13.27 13.11
N VAL A 131 5.10 -14.28 13.73
CA VAL A 131 4.40 -15.33 14.47
C VAL A 131 4.41 -14.96 15.93
N GLN A 132 3.24 -14.90 16.55
CA GLN A 132 3.10 -14.62 17.99
C GLN A 132 3.26 -15.91 18.83
N PRO A 133 3.56 -15.79 20.12
CA PRO A 133 3.42 -16.92 21.05
C PRO A 133 2.01 -17.52 20.92
N GLY A 134 1.93 -18.85 20.75
CA GLY A 134 0.67 -19.55 20.46
C GLY A 134 0.41 -19.83 18.99
N GLY A 135 1.36 -19.46 18.09
CA GLY A 135 1.30 -19.82 16.67
C GLY A 135 0.43 -18.90 15.81
N GLN A 136 -0.21 -17.91 16.40
CA GLN A 136 -0.97 -16.90 15.63
C GLN A 136 -0.05 -16.04 14.79
N GLN A 137 -0.38 -15.94 13.51
CA GLN A 137 0.38 -15.15 12.56
C GLN A 137 -0.37 -13.88 12.15
N TRP A 138 0.39 -12.86 11.84
CA TRP A 138 -0.13 -11.66 11.23
C TRP A 138 0.83 -11.12 10.18
N MET A 139 0.27 -10.40 9.24
CA MET A 139 1.00 -9.67 8.22
C MET A 139 0.33 -8.31 8.01
N SER A 140 1.10 -7.26 8.06
CA SER A 140 0.70 -5.92 7.65
C SER A 140 1.26 -5.64 6.27
N VAL A 141 0.39 -5.30 5.32
CA VAL A 141 0.78 -4.80 4.01
C VAL A 141 0.55 -3.31 3.98
N GLY A 142 1.62 -2.55 3.76
CA GLY A 142 1.58 -1.10 3.66
C GLY A 142 1.89 -0.64 2.24
N PHE A 143 1.23 0.42 1.80
CA PHE A 143 1.52 1.03 0.53
C PHE A 143 1.39 2.55 0.59
N GLY A 144 2.26 3.22 -0.17
CA GLY A 144 2.22 4.64 -0.40
C GLY A 144 2.09 4.93 -1.89
N VAL A 145 1.19 5.85 -2.27
CA VAL A 145 0.98 6.27 -3.66
C VAL A 145 1.01 7.77 -3.75
N ASN A 146 1.87 8.31 -4.59
CA ASN A 146 1.90 9.74 -4.92
C ASN A 146 0.74 10.05 -5.88
N ILE A 147 -0.26 10.81 -5.44
CA ILE A 147 -1.47 11.09 -6.24
C ILE A 147 -1.46 12.51 -6.76
N GLY A 148 -1.55 13.50 -5.89
CA GLY A 148 -1.64 14.91 -6.29
C GLY A 148 -0.29 15.56 -6.57
N ALA A 149 0.72 15.15 -5.80
CA ALA A 149 2.11 15.61 -5.97
C ALA A 149 3.08 14.55 -5.43
N ALA A 150 4.31 14.55 -5.94
CA ALA A 150 5.40 13.71 -5.45
C ALA A 150 6.35 14.52 -4.55
N PRO A 151 6.94 13.90 -3.52
CA PRO A 151 7.90 14.55 -2.65
C PRO A 151 9.17 14.94 -3.41
N GLN A 152 9.83 15.99 -2.93
CA GLN A 152 11.03 16.56 -3.49
C GLN A 152 12.20 16.44 -2.51
N GLY A 153 13.42 16.71 -3.00
CA GLY A 153 14.63 16.72 -2.21
C GLY A 153 15.31 15.36 -2.08
N ILE A 154 16.41 15.33 -1.36
CA ILE A 154 17.24 14.13 -1.20
C ILE A 154 16.82 13.37 0.06
N VAL A 155 16.51 12.08 -0.12
CA VAL A 155 16.15 11.15 0.96
C VAL A 155 16.94 9.86 0.76
N ASP A 156 17.65 9.43 1.79
CA ASP A 156 18.50 8.23 1.77
C ASP A 156 19.47 8.20 0.55
N GLY A 157 19.99 9.37 0.15
CA GLY A 157 20.89 9.53 -0.99
C GLY A 157 20.21 9.55 -2.37
N VAL A 158 18.89 9.49 -2.44
CA VAL A 158 18.10 9.53 -3.69
C VAL A 158 17.45 10.90 -3.83
N ASP A 159 17.67 11.55 -4.97
CA ASP A 159 16.94 12.78 -5.33
C ASP A 159 15.53 12.43 -5.81
N LEU A 160 14.53 12.66 -4.93
CA LEU A 160 13.14 12.36 -5.22
C LEU A 160 12.54 13.24 -6.33
N SER A 161 13.09 14.43 -6.59
CA SER A 161 12.62 15.31 -7.65
C SER A 161 12.79 14.72 -9.06
N THR A 162 13.79 13.85 -9.21
CA THR A 162 14.04 13.13 -10.46
C THR A 162 13.54 11.67 -10.42
N ALA A 163 13.53 11.05 -9.25
CA ALA A 163 13.23 9.62 -9.07
C ALA A 163 11.75 9.33 -8.84
N SER A 164 10.91 10.31 -8.50
CA SER A 164 9.49 10.12 -8.22
C SER A 164 8.59 11.07 -9.01
N THR A 165 7.31 10.72 -9.13
CA THR A 165 6.26 11.52 -9.77
C THR A 165 4.90 11.14 -9.15
N ALA A 166 3.86 11.90 -9.46
CA ALA A 166 2.50 11.67 -8.98
C ALA A 166 1.58 11.23 -10.13
N ILE A 167 0.49 10.53 -9.81
CA ILE A 167 -0.49 10.08 -10.80
C ILE A 167 -1.08 11.27 -11.57
N ASN A 168 -1.41 12.36 -10.88
CA ASN A 168 -2.06 13.52 -11.49
C ASN A 168 -1.14 14.34 -12.42
N ASP A 169 0.16 14.06 -12.44
CA ASP A 169 1.08 14.62 -13.44
C ASP A 169 0.83 14.01 -14.85
N TRP A 170 0.15 12.83 -14.91
CA TRP A 170 0.00 12.00 -16.11
C TRP A 170 -1.46 11.68 -16.44
N SER A 171 -2.38 11.85 -15.50
CA SER A 171 -3.81 11.53 -15.67
C SER A 171 -4.57 12.69 -16.28
N CYS A 172 -5.38 12.40 -17.31
CA CYS A 172 -6.31 13.38 -17.89
C CYS A 172 -7.46 13.73 -16.93
N VAL A 173 -7.79 12.83 -15.98
CA VAL A 173 -8.82 13.04 -14.96
C VAL A 173 -8.16 13.00 -13.59
N PRO A 174 -8.22 14.08 -12.80
CA PRO A 174 -7.59 14.11 -11.49
C PRO A 174 -8.07 12.96 -10.59
N GLN A 175 -7.13 12.17 -10.11
CA GLN A 175 -7.38 11.09 -9.18
C GLN A 175 -7.43 11.62 -7.75
N THR A 176 -8.25 10.99 -6.92
CA THR A 176 -8.34 11.28 -5.49
C THR A 176 -7.90 10.08 -4.66
N ARG A 177 -7.43 10.33 -3.44
CA ARG A 177 -7.06 9.26 -2.49
C ARG A 177 -8.22 8.30 -2.24
N THR A 178 -9.44 8.82 -2.13
CA THR A 178 -10.64 8.01 -1.92
C THR A 178 -10.95 7.12 -3.11
N ALA A 179 -10.95 7.65 -4.32
CA ALA A 179 -11.25 6.89 -5.54
C ALA A 179 -10.23 5.76 -5.72
N LEU A 180 -8.93 6.07 -5.58
CA LEU A 180 -7.88 5.07 -5.72
C LEU A 180 -7.95 4.00 -4.61
N LEU A 181 -8.20 4.39 -3.36
CA LEU A 181 -8.36 3.44 -2.25
C LEU A 181 -9.48 2.44 -2.52
N LEU A 182 -10.63 2.93 -2.97
CA LEU A 182 -11.79 2.09 -3.32
C LEU A 182 -11.44 1.14 -4.46
N ALA A 183 -10.87 1.64 -5.55
CA ALA A 183 -10.48 0.84 -6.71
C ALA A 183 -9.48 -0.26 -6.33
N VAL A 184 -8.48 0.06 -5.51
CA VAL A 184 -7.48 -0.91 -5.04
C VAL A 184 -8.15 -2.04 -4.26
N PHE A 185 -9.03 -1.74 -3.29
CA PHE A 185 -9.67 -2.79 -2.49
C PHE A 185 -10.83 -3.49 -3.22
N GLU A 186 -11.40 -2.91 -4.26
CA GLU A 186 -12.33 -3.62 -5.16
C GLU A 186 -11.57 -4.62 -6.06
N ALA A 187 -10.41 -4.25 -6.57
CA ALA A 187 -9.57 -5.13 -7.38
C ALA A 187 -8.83 -6.21 -6.58
N TYR A 188 -8.45 -5.88 -5.32
CA TYR A 188 -7.67 -6.80 -4.49
C TYR A 188 -8.52 -7.94 -3.95
N GLN A 189 -8.20 -9.15 -4.38
CA GLN A 189 -8.73 -10.40 -3.83
C GLN A 189 -7.63 -11.07 -3.00
N PRO A 190 -7.74 -11.10 -1.66
CA PRO A 190 -6.76 -11.79 -0.83
C PRO A 190 -6.60 -13.24 -1.28
N ILE A 191 -5.36 -13.68 -1.43
CA ILE A 191 -5.07 -15.08 -1.76
C ILE A 191 -5.64 -15.95 -0.63
N GLN A 192 -6.68 -16.72 -0.93
CA GLN A 192 -7.23 -17.69 0.02
C GLN A 192 -6.39 -18.97 -0.09
N TYR A 193 -5.41 -19.09 0.78
CA TYR A 193 -4.74 -20.37 0.94
C TYR A 193 -5.70 -21.32 1.66
N ARG A 194 -6.17 -22.34 0.94
CA ARG A 194 -6.91 -23.46 1.56
C ARG A 194 -5.97 -24.10 2.58
N SER A 195 -6.33 -24.00 3.87
CA SER A 195 -5.79 -24.93 4.85
C SER A 195 -6.01 -26.32 4.26
N GLN A 196 -4.94 -27.05 3.98
CA GLN A 196 -5.03 -28.49 3.72
C GLN A 196 -5.51 -29.09 5.05
N ASN A 197 -6.81 -29.19 5.22
CA ASN A 197 -7.40 -30.09 6.18
C ASN A 197 -6.98 -31.51 5.77
N THR A 198 -5.86 -31.93 6.27
CA THR A 198 -5.51 -33.34 6.34
C THR A 198 -6.46 -33.97 7.36
N THR A 199 -7.61 -34.39 6.87
CA THR A 199 -8.39 -35.40 7.55
C THR A 199 -7.54 -36.66 7.64
N ARG A 200 -7.14 -37.05 8.83
CA ARG A 200 -6.85 -38.42 9.21
C ARG A 200 -7.69 -38.79 10.39
#